data_9eb6d341e28892a90ba722aaef150320
#
_entry.id   9eb6d341e28892a90ba722aaef150320
#
_cell.length_a   1.000
_cell.length_b   1.000
_cell.length_c   1.000
_cell.angle_alpha   90.00
_cell.angle_beta   90.00
_cell.angle_gamma   90.00
#
_symmetry.space_group_name_H-M   'P 1'
#
loop_
_entity.id
_entity.type
_entity.pdbx_description
1 polymer ?
#
loop_
_entity_poly.entity_id
_entity_poly.type
_entity_poly.pdbx_seq_one_letter_code
_entity_poly.pdbx_strand_id
1 'polypeptide(L)'
;PVILSTGMGTIKEIENAVKILISNGQKNICILHCVSLYPLDSKMANLKNITMLRDKFKNIPIGYSDHSIGNTLPISSIALGACVVEKHFTLDSKKIGMDNHMATEPNDMQKLTSECLIAFNSLGTEKRTLSKQEFNQRKKMRRSIFTRQSLKKNEKITLEKILLRRPGNGISPNKVVKILGK
;
A
#
# COMPACT_ATOMS: atom_id res chain seq x y z
N PRO A 1 -12.05 -3.96 -25.20
CA PRO A 1 -12.10 -3.51 -23.82
C PRO A 1 -12.63 -2.09 -23.72
N VAL A 2 -13.32 -1.77 -22.61
CA VAL A 2 -13.80 -0.42 -22.28
C VAL A 2 -13.18 0.02 -20.98
N ILE A 3 -12.58 1.21 -20.95
CA ILE A 3 -12.15 1.90 -19.74
C ILE A 3 -13.17 3.01 -19.50
N LEU A 4 -13.90 2.93 -18.39
CA LEU A 4 -15.00 3.82 -18.02
C LEU A 4 -14.57 4.73 -16.89
N SER A 5 -14.36 6.01 -17.18
CA SER A 5 -14.09 7.02 -16.15
C SER A 5 -15.39 7.48 -15.49
N THR A 6 -15.37 7.70 -14.18
CA THR A 6 -16.57 7.98 -13.35
C THR A 6 -16.73 9.46 -12.99
N GLY A 7 -15.97 10.35 -13.61
CA GLY A 7 -16.01 11.77 -13.30
C GLY A 7 -17.42 12.35 -13.40
N MET A 8 -17.81 13.16 -12.40
CA MET A 8 -19.13 13.80 -12.24
C MET A 8 -20.32 12.82 -12.12
N GLY A 9 -20.09 11.50 -12.21
CA GLY A 9 -21.15 10.48 -12.13
C GLY A 9 -21.53 10.14 -10.70
N THR A 10 -22.85 10.05 -10.43
CA THR A 10 -23.36 9.40 -9.23
C THR A 10 -23.21 7.89 -9.31
N ILE A 11 -23.24 7.22 -8.16
CA ILE A 11 -23.10 5.75 -8.12
C ILE A 11 -24.20 5.05 -8.97
N LYS A 12 -25.41 5.59 -9.01
CA LYS A 12 -26.52 5.05 -9.82
C LYS A 12 -26.24 5.18 -11.33
N GLU A 13 -25.65 6.29 -11.76
CA GLU A 13 -25.26 6.48 -13.16
C GLU A 13 -24.14 5.53 -13.56
N ILE A 14 -23.14 5.33 -12.68
CA ILE A 14 -22.07 4.37 -12.91
C ILE A 14 -22.63 2.93 -13.03
N GLU A 15 -23.52 2.53 -12.12
CA GLU A 15 -24.22 1.23 -12.18
C GLU A 15 -24.97 1.04 -13.49
N ASN A 16 -25.72 2.06 -13.90
CA ASN A 16 -26.48 2.03 -15.14
C ASN A 16 -25.58 1.90 -16.37
N ALA A 17 -24.48 2.68 -16.42
CA ALA A 17 -23.51 2.59 -17.49
C ALA A 17 -22.88 1.20 -17.60
N VAL A 18 -22.46 0.64 -16.48
CA VAL A 18 -21.89 -0.72 -16.42
C VAL A 18 -22.93 -1.77 -16.87
N LYS A 19 -24.19 -1.65 -16.41
CA LYS A 19 -25.29 -2.52 -16.81
C LYS A 19 -25.51 -2.45 -18.34
N ILE A 20 -25.53 -1.27 -18.94
CA ILE A 20 -25.67 -1.10 -20.37
C ILE A 20 -24.52 -1.77 -21.13
N LEU A 21 -23.27 -1.59 -20.69
CA LEU A 21 -22.12 -2.22 -21.31
C LEU A 21 -22.23 -3.75 -21.28
N ILE A 22 -22.56 -4.32 -20.12
CA ILE A 22 -22.69 -5.76 -19.94
C ILE A 22 -23.85 -6.32 -20.78
N SER A 23 -25.02 -5.67 -20.79
CA SER A 23 -26.18 -6.13 -21.57
C SER A 23 -25.96 -6.08 -23.08
N ASN A 24 -25.02 -5.28 -23.55
CA ASN A 24 -24.57 -5.23 -24.95
C ASN A 24 -23.34 -6.11 -25.23
N GLY A 25 -23.06 -7.10 -24.34
CA GLY A 25 -22.04 -8.12 -24.58
C GLY A 25 -20.60 -7.69 -24.22
N GLN A 26 -20.40 -6.50 -23.62
CA GLN A 26 -19.06 -6.06 -23.23
C GLN A 26 -18.64 -6.75 -21.93
N LYS A 27 -17.59 -7.59 -22.01
CA LYS A 27 -17.06 -8.35 -20.87
C LYS A 27 -15.76 -7.74 -20.29
N ASN A 28 -15.03 -7.02 -21.11
CA ASN A 28 -13.73 -6.44 -20.75
C ASN A 28 -13.91 -4.96 -20.38
N ILE A 29 -14.30 -4.71 -19.13
CA ILE A 29 -14.55 -3.37 -18.58
C ILE A 29 -13.54 -3.11 -17.46
N CYS A 30 -13.00 -1.88 -17.39
CA CYS A 30 -12.28 -1.33 -16.24
C CYS A 30 -12.96 -0.02 -15.84
N ILE A 31 -13.21 0.19 -14.55
CA ILE A 31 -13.82 1.42 -14.04
C ILE A 31 -12.74 2.26 -13.37
N LEU A 32 -12.60 3.53 -13.77
CA LEU A 32 -11.67 4.45 -13.13
C LEU A 32 -12.41 5.39 -12.18
N HIS A 33 -12.04 5.38 -10.89
CA HIS A 33 -12.39 6.51 -10.03
C HIS A 33 -11.78 7.78 -10.60
N CYS A 34 -12.58 8.82 -10.72
CA CYS A 34 -12.19 10.09 -11.32
C CYS A 34 -12.88 11.26 -10.64
N VAL A 35 -12.17 12.35 -10.45
CA VAL A 35 -12.75 13.65 -10.08
C VAL A 35 -12.41 14.64 -11.17
N SER A 36 -13.44 15.16 -11.87
CA SER A 36 -13.26 16.04 -13.02
C SER A 36 -13.05 17.50 -12.59
N LEU A 37 -11.94 17.76 -11.92
CA LEU A 37 -11.41 19.08 -11.58
C LEU A 37 -9.97 19.19 -12.09
N TYR A 38 -9.62 20.28 -12.75
CA TYR A 38 -8.37 20.45 -13.51
C TYR A 38 -7.63 21.75 -13.13
N PRO A 39 -6.55 21.73 -12.33
CA PRO A 39 -6.02 20.60 -11.60
C PRO A 39 -6.89 20.20 -10.39
N LEU A 40 -6.76 18.96 -9.95
CA LEU A 40 -7.44 18.43 -8.78
C LEU A 40 -6.68 18.78 -7.50
N ASP A 41 -7.34 19.43 -6.53
CA ASP A 41 -6.82 19.55 -5.16
C ASP A 41 -6.91 18.18 -4.46
N SER A 42 -5.83 17.79 -3.81
CA SER A 42 -5.71 16.51 -3.09
C SER A 42 -6.82 16.27 -2.05
N LYS A 43 -7.32 17.32 -1.40
CA LYS A 43 -8.41 17.24 -0.43
C LYS A 43 -9.73 16.78 -1.04
N MET A 44 -9.91 16.95 -2.35
CA MET A 44 -11.12 16.60 -3.09
C MET A 44 -11.00 15.26 -3.83
N ALA A 45 -9.83 14.59 -3.78
CA ALA A 45 -9.57 13.38 -4.56
C ALA A 45 -10.41 12.17 -4.13
N ASN A 46 -10.86 12.10 -2.87
CA ASN A 46 -11.72 11.03 -2.33
C ASN A 46 -11.26 9.61 -2.72
N LEU A 47 -9.96 9.32 -2.61
CA LEU A 47 -9.37 8.06 -3.06
C LEU A 47 -10.01 6.80 -2.44
N LYS A 48 -10.68 6.92 -1.29
CA LYS A 48 -11.46 5.81 -0.71
C LYS A 48 -12.61 5.32 -1.61
N ASN A 49 -13.02 6.11 -2.61
CA ASN A 49 -13.98 5.67 -3.61
C ASN A 49 -13.45 4.50 -4.45
N ILE A 50 -12.12 4.35 -4.58
CA ILE A 50 -11.51 3.18 -5.23
C ILE A 50 -11.90 1.91 -4.48
N THR A 51 -11.76 1.89 -3.15
CA THR A 51 -12.16 0.76 -2.31
C THR A 51 -13.67 0.50 -2.40
N MET A 52 -14.49 1.55 -2.32
CA MET A 52 -15.94 1.44 -2.46
C MET A 52 -16.35 0.85 -3.81
N LEU A 53 -15.75 1.29 -4.91
CA LEU A 53 -16.01 0.77 -6.25
C LEU A 53 -15.57 -0.71 -6.36
N ARG A 54 -14.42 -1.11 -5.79
CA ARG A 54 -13.97 -2.50 -5.75
C ARG A 54 -14.95 -3.40 -4.99
N ASP A 55 -15.44 -2.94 -3.87
CA ASP A 55 -16.41 -3.71 -3.07
C ASP A 55 -17.75 -3.86 -3.80
N LYS A 56 -18.15 -2.85 -4.55
CA LYS A 56 -19.40 -2.83 -5.30
C LYS A 56 -19.31 -3.63 -6.61
N PHE A 57 -18.23 -3.50 -7.35
CA PHE A 57 -18.02 -4.14 -8.66
C PHE A 57 -16.95 -5.24 -8.58
N LYS A 58 -17.17 -6.25 -7.74
CA LYS A 58 -16.16 -7.29 -7.37
C LYS A 58 -15.45 -8.00 -8.52
N ASN A 59 -16.09 -8.06 -9.69
CA ASN A 59 -15.56 -8.76 -10.87
C ASN A 59 -15.06 -7.82 -11.97
N ILE A 60 -14.99 -6.51 -11.68
CA ILE A 60 -14.52 -5.49 -12.62
C ILE A 60 -13.26 -4.86 -12.04
N PRO A 61 -12.16 -4.80 -12.80
CA PRO A 61 -10.97 -4.07 -12.41
C PRO A 61 -11.27 -2.59 -12.13
N ILE A 62 -10.72 -2.05 -11.06
CA ILE A 62 -10.87 -0.64 -10.68
C ILE A 62 -9.52 0.06 -10.80
N GLY A 63 -9.52 1.21 -11.44
CA GLY A 63 -8.36 2.09 -11.58
C GLY A 63 -8.61 3.49 -11.04
N TYR A 64 -7.71 4.39 -11.35
CA TYR A 64 -7.76 5.80 -10.98
C TYR A 64 -7.39 6.68 -12.16
N SER A 65 -8.24 7.65 -12.50
CA SER A 65 -7.98 8.73 -13.46
C SER A 65 -7.61 9.98 -12.68
N ASP A 66 -6.33 10.38 -12.77
CA ASP A 66 -5.74 11.43 -11.96
C ASP A 66 -5.60 12.76 -12.71
N HIS A 67 -6.12 13.82 -12.09
CA HIS A 67 -6.01 15.20 -12.58
C HIS A 67 -5.21 16.09 -11.61
N SER A 68 -4.51 15.49 -10.66
CA SER A 68 -3.64 16.22 -9.72
C SER A 68 -2.25 16.50 -10.32
N ILE A 69 -1.56 17.49 -9.78
CA ILE A 69 -0.15 17.71 -10.08
C ILE A 69 0.71 16.79 -9.21
N GLY A 70 1.71 16.15 -9.82
CA GLY A 70 2.64 15.24 -9.14
C GLY A 70 2.16 13.79 -9.07
N ASN A 71 2.87 12.96 -8.30
CA ASN A 71 2.74 11.50 -8.33
C ASN A 71 2.09 10.91 -7.05
N THR A 72 1.84 11.74 -6.04
CA THR A 72 1.39 11.25 -4.72
C THR A 72 0.04 10.54 -4.79
N LEU A 73 -0.95 11.13 -5.47
CA LEU A 73 -2.30 10.55 -5.52
C LEU A 73 -2.35 9.27 -6.34
N PRO A 74 -1.78 9.21 -7.57
CA PRO A 74 -1.76 7.97 -8.32
C PRO A 74 -1.00 6.84 -7.62
N ILE A 75 0.13 7.10 -6.96
CA ILE A 75 0.83 6.08 -6.16
C ILE A 75 -0.04 5.61 -4.99
N SER A 76 -0.70 6.54 -4.29
CA SER A 76 -1.61 6.20 -3.18
C SER A 76 -2.80 5.36 -3.64
N SER A 77 -3.28 5.58 -4.86
CA SER A 77 -4.39 4.81 -5.45
C SER A 77 -4.06 3.32 -5.58
N ILE A 78 -2.80 2.98 -5.89
CA ILE A 78 -2.33 1.59 -5.95
C ILE A 78 -2.49 0.90 -4.59
N ALA A 79 -2.15 1.58 -3.50
CA ALA A 79 -2.31 1.03 -2.14
C ALA A 79 -3.79 0.79 -1.77
N LEU A 80 -4.72 1.52 -2.38
CA LEU A 80 -6.17 1.32 -2.23
C LEU A 80 -6.74 0.29 -3.22
N GLY A 81 -5.90 -0.24 -4.10
CA GLY A 81 -6.21 -1.34 -5.00
C GLY A 81 -6.56 -0.93 -6.41
N ALA A 82 -6.18 0.27 -6.85
CA ALA A 82 -6.22 0.60 -8.26
C ALA A 82 -5.23 -0.28 -9.04
N CYS A 83 -5.70 -0.87 -10.14
CA CYS A 83 -4.87 -1.71 -11.03
C CYS A 83 -4.48 -0.98 -12.33
N VAL A 84 -5.05 0.18 -12.57
CA VAL A 84 -4.79 1.06 -13.72
C VAL A 84 -4.70 2.49 -13.19
N VAL A 85 -3.73 3.25 -13.68
CA VAL A 85 -3.63 4.70 -13.49
C VAL A 85 -3.68 5.37 -14.85
N GLU A 86 -4.58 6.34 -15.00
CA GLU A 86 -4.67 7.24 -16.14
C GLU A 86 -4.23 8.62 -15.70
N LYS A 87 -3.46 9.31 -16.53
CA LYS A 87 -2.97 10.65 -16.24
C LYS A 87 -2.70 11.42 -17.52
N HIS A 88 -2.95 12.72 -17.49
CA HIS A 88 -2.61 13.62 -18.59
C HIS A 88 -1.12 13.57 -18.90
N PHE A 89 -0.78 13.51 -20.16
CA PHE A 89 0.59 13.40 -20.66
C PHE A 89 0.89 14.48 -21.69
N THR A 90 2.06 15.10 -21.59
CA THR A 90 2.54 16.09 -22.54
C THR A 90 4.05 15.96 -22.76
N LEU A 91 4.53 16.42 -23.89
CA LEU A 91 5.97 16.53 -24.14
C LEU A 91 6.58 17.81 -23.54
N ASP A 92 5.76 18.82 -23.26
CA ASP A 92 6.19 20.10 -22.71
C ASP A 92 5.01 20.80 -22.00
N SER A 93 5.03 20.80 -20.69
CA SER A 93 3.97 21.39 -19.85
C SER A 93 3.88 22.93 -19.93
N LYS A 94 4.92 23.59 -20.49
CA LYS A 94 4.95 25.05 -20.66
C LYS A 94 4.25 25.52 -21.93
N LYS A 95 3.98 24.61 -22.86
CA LYS A 95 3.23 24.95 -24.07
C LYS A 95 1.81 25.28 -23.74
N ILE A 96 1.25 26.26 -24.51
CA ILE A 96 -0.16 26.64 -24.40
C ILE A 96 -1.03 25.45 -24.82
N GLY A 97 -1.95 25.05 -23.94
CA GLY A 97 -2.90 23.96 -24.16
C GLY A 97 -3.85 23.88 -22.98
N MET A 98 -5.07 23.34 -23.15
CA MET A 98 -6.11 23.37 -22.11
C MET A 98 -5.61 22.81 -20.79
N ASP A 99 -5.00 21.61 -20.78
CA ASP A 99 -4.59 20.90 -19.56
C ASP A 99 -3.07 20.66 -19.49
N ASN A 100 -2.31 21.29 -20.37
CA ASN A 100 -0.87 21.08 -20.52
C ASN A 100 -0.09 21.39 -19.23
N HIS A 101 -0.51 22.44 -18.53
CA HIS A 101 0.14 22.92 -17.30
C HIS A 101 0.11 21.93 -16.14
N MET A 102 -0.80 20.96 -16.18
CA MET A 102 -0.91 19.91 -15.14
C MET A 102 -0.54 18.52 -15.66
N ALA A 103 -0.27 18.40 -16.96
CA ALA A 103 0.08 17.12 -17.58
C ALA A 103 1.48 16.67 -17.21
N THR A 104 1.68 15.38 -17.19
CA THR A 104 2.94 14.74 -16.81
C THR A 104 3.88 14.64 -18.00
N GLU A 105 5.13 15.07 -17.86
CA GLU A 105 6.16 14.95 -18.88
C GLU A 105 6.81 13.55 -18.89
N PRO A 106 7.55 13.15 -19.96
CA PRO A 106 8.09 11.80 -20.11
C PRO A 106 8.91 11.30 -18.93
N ASN A 107 9.80 12.13 -18.38
CA ASN A 107 10.65 11.74 -17.23
C ASN A 107 9.83 11.51 -15.96
N ASP A 108 8.83 12.35 -15.71
CA ASP A 108 7.95 12.19 -14.55
C ASP A 108 6.99 11.01 -14.73
N MET A 109 6.56 10.71 -15.96
CA MET A 109 5.76 9.52 -16.26
C MET A 109 6.58 8.24 -16.05
N GLN A 110 7.83 8.21 -16.44
CA GLN A 110 8.75 7.09 -16.16
C GLN A 110 8.94 6.89 -14.66
N LYS A 111 9.12 7.98 -13.91
CA LYS A 111 9.20 7.95 -12.45
C LYS A 111 7.91 7.43 -11.84
N LEU A 112 6.75 7.96 -12.26
CA LEU A 112 5.44 7.52 -11.79
C LEU A 112 5.24 6.03 -12.00
N THR A 113 5.53 5.50 -13.19
CA THR A 113 5.39 4.07 -13.50
C THR A 113 6.24 3.20 -12.58
N SER A 114 7.51 3.59 -12.35
CA SER A 114 8.40 2.85 -11.45
C SER A 114 7.94 2.90 -9.99
N GLU A 115 7.49 4.06 -9.52
CA GLU A 115 6.98 4.24 -8.15
C GLU A 115 5.66 3.48 -7.92
N CYS A 116 4.76 3.45 -8.91
CA CYS A 116 3.56 2.61 -8.86
C CYS A 116 3.90 1.12 -8.77
N LEU A 117 4.89 0.65 -9.51
CA LEU A 117 5.35 -0.74 -9.45
C LEU A 117 5.95 -1.07 -8.08
N ILE A 118 6.75 -0.16 -7.49
CA ILE A 118 7.28 -0.31 -6.13
C ILE A 118 6.13 -0.38 -5.12
N ALA A 119 5.16 0.53 -5.21
CA ALA A 119 3.98 0.53 -4.34
C ALA A 119 3.23 -0.80 -4.44
N PHE A 120 2.93 -1.27 -5.65
CA PHE A 120 2.26 -2.55 -5.88
C PHE A 120 3.01 -3.73 -5.26
N ASN A 121 4.31 -3.84 -5.52
CA ASN A 121 5.15 -4.92 -4.99
C ASN A 121 5.28 -4.88 -3.46
N SER A 122 5.12 -3.71 -2.84
CA SER A 122 5.20 -3.55 -1.38
C SER A 122 3.95 -3.95 -0.62
N LEU A 123 2.81 -4.14 -1.30
CA LEU A 123 1.54 -4.48 -0.65
C LEU A 123 1.59 -5.84 0.06
N GLY A 124 2.28 -6.81 -0.52
CA GLY A 124 2.40 -8.14 0.08
C GLY A 124 1.06 -8.85 0.23
N THR A 125 0.85 -9.47 1.38
CA THR A 125 -0.37 -10.23 1.71
C THR A 125 -0.92 -9.81 3.07
N GLU A 126 -2.22 -10.03 3.32
CA GLU A 126 -2.87 -9.76 4.61
C GLU A 126 -2.38 -10.67 5.75
N LYS A 127 -1.65 -11.75 5.45
CA LYS A 127 -1.09 -12.66 6.45
C LYS A 127 0.23 -12.13 6.98
N ARG A 128 0.33 -11.94 8.30
CA ARG A 128 1.59 -11.57 8.95
C ARG A 128 2.53 -12.78 8.97
N THR A 129 3.44 -12.85 8.02
CA THR A 129 4.49 -13.86 7.92
C THR A 129 5.87 -13.21 8.07
N LEU A 130 6.81 -13.93 8.67
CA LEU A 130 8.20 -13.50 8.75
C LEU A 130 8.97 -14.04 7.54
N SER A 131 9.67 -13.18 6.83
CA SER A 131 10.62 -13.63 5.82
C SER A 131 11.79 -14.39 6.47
N LYS A 132 12.50 -15.21 5.68
CA LYS A 132 13.71 -15.91 6.15
C LYS A 132 14.75 -14.91 6.69
N GLN A 133 14.90 -13.76 6.04
CA GLN A 133 15.82 -12.69 6.46
C GLN A 133 15.38 -12.10 7.80
N GLU A 134 14.09 -11.75 7.94
CA GLU A 134 13.54 -11.21 9.20
C GLU A 134 13.64 -12.22 10.34
N PHE A 135 13.41 -13.51 10.06
CA PHE A 135 13.58 -14.57 11.05
C PHE A 135 15.04 -14.70 11.51
N ASN A 136 16.02 -14.60 10.61
CA ASN A 136 17.44 -14.60 10.97
C ASN A 136 17.83 -13.35 11.77
N GLN A 137 17.31 -12.19 11.36
CA GLN A 137 17.52 -10.94 12.09
C GLN A 137 16.93 -10.99 13.50
N ARG A 138 15.78 -11.63 13.66
CA ARG A 138 15.15 -11.86 14.98
C ARG A 138 16.10 -12.56 15.97
N LYS A 139 16.85 -13.58 15.52
CA LYS A 139 17.82 -14.28 16.37
C LYS A 139 18.93 -13.37 16.88
N LYS A 140 19.37 -12.40 16.05
CA LYS A 140 20.43 -11.45 16.43
C LYS A 140 19.91 -10.32 17.29
N MET A 141 18.71 -9.81 17.00
CA MET A 141 18.21 -8.55 17.55
C MET A 141 17.31 -8.71 18.79
N ARG A 142 16.66 -9.85 18.97
CA ARG A 142 15.91 -10.10 20.21
C ARG A 142 16.84 -10.18 21.41
N ARG A 143 16.27 -9.97 22.59
CA ARG A 143 16.99 -10.13 23.85
C ARG A 143 16.77 -11.52 24.42
N SER A 144 17.76 -12.02 25.09
CA SER A 144 17.72 -13.23 25.95
C SER A 144 18.05 -12.84 27.37
N ILE A 145 17.76 -13.75 28.29
CA ILE A 145 18.17 -13.64 29.68
C ILE A 145 19.63 -14.06 29.75
N PHE A 146 20.45 -13.23 30.36
CA PHE A 146 21.85 -13.52 30.72
C PHE A 146 22.03 -13.31 32.21
N THR A 147 23.02 -14.00 32.81
CA THR A 147 23.46 -13.71 34.17
C THR A 147 24.38 -12.48 34.16
N ARG A 148 24.30 -11.65 35.20
CA ARG A 148 25.21 -10.51 35.39
C ARG A 148 26.62 -10.93 35.73
N GLN A 149 26.74 -12.07 36.37
CA GLN A 149 27.99 -12.69 36.81
C GLN A 149 27.86 -14.22 36.75
N SER A 150 28.95 -14.93 36.92
CA SER A 150 28.96 -16.38 37.04
C SER A 150 28.16 -16.83 38.27
N LEU A 151 27.30 -17.81 38.09
CA LEU A 151 26.54 -18.44 39.17
C LEU A 151 27.20 -19.73 39.58
N LYS A 152 27.22 -20.01 40.91
CA LYS A 152 27.69 -21.28 41.44
C LYS A 152 26.61 -22.35 41.26
N LYS A 153 27.02 -23.63 41.33
CA LYS A 153 26.08 -24.75 41.33
C LYS A 153 25.11 -24.60 42.51
N ASN A 154 23.81 -24.79 42.27
CA ASN A 154 22.72 -24.62 43.25
C ASN A 154 22.50 -23.19 43.75
N GLU A 155 23.10 -22.21 43.15
CA GLU A 155 22.83 -20.82 43.47
C GLU A 155 21.51 -20.38 42.82
N LYS A 156 20.57 -19.88 43.65
CA LYS A 156 19.25 -19.44 43.19
C LYS A 156 19.33 -18.24 42.25
N ILE A 157 18.60 -18.30 41.15
CA ILE A 157 18.48 -17.23 40.19
C ILE A 157 17.46 -16.21 40.72
N THR A 158 17.91 -14.98 40.92
CA THR A 158 17.04 -13.84 41.31
C THR A 158 17.00 -12.81 40.18
N LEU A 159 16.03 -11.89 40.22
CA LEU A 159 15.94 -10.79 39.24
C LEU A 159 17.20 -9.92 39.21
N GLU A 160 17.82 -9.69 40.34
CA GLU A 160 19.04 -8.88 40.46
C GLU A 160 20.26 -9.50 39.76
N LYS A 161 20.27 -10.85 39.67
CA LYS A 161 21.36 -11.62 39.06
C LYS A 161 21.25 -11.76 37.56
N ILE A 162 20.13 -11.36 36.97
CA ILE A 162 19.89 -11.48 35.54
C ILE A 162 19.82 -10.12 34.86
N LEU A 163 20.05 -10.12 33.55
CA LEU A 163 19.86 -8.97 32.67
C LEU A 163 19.35 -9.42 31.30
N LEU A 164 18.71 -8.49 30.62
CA LEU A 164 18.17 -8.73 29.27
C LEU A 164 19.07 -8.05 28.25
N ARG A 165 19.79 -8.83 27.43
CA ARG A 165 20.64 -8.31 26.37
C ARG A 165 20.56 -9.17 25.09
N ARG A 166 21.05 -8.63 23.99
CA ARG A 166 21.25 -9.36 22.73
C ARG A 166 22.48 -10.29 22.85
N PRO A 167 22.51 -11.38 22.08
CA PRO A 167 21.56 -11.84 21.07
C PRO A 167 20.36 -12.62 21.65
N GLY A 168 19.38 -12.94 20.77
CA GLY A 168 18.14 -13.65 21.11
C GLY A 168 18.22 -15.18 20.96
N ASN A 169 19.40 -15.77 21.14
CA ASN A 169 19.63 -17.21 20.98
C ASN A 169 19.60 -18.01 22.31
N GLY A 170 19.39 -17.33 23.44
CA GLY A 170 19.27 -17.95 24.76
C GLY A 170 17.81 -18.01 25.22
N ILE A 171 17.62 -18.02 26.55
CA ILE A 171 16.31 -18.10 27.19
C ILE A 171 15.54 -16.79 26.92
N SER A 172 14.34 -16.92 26.38
CA SER A 172 13.50 -15.75 26.07
C SER A 172 13.03 -15.06 27.37
N PRO A 173 12.98 -13.70 27.38
CA PRO A 173 12.52 -12.91 28.53
C PRO A 173 11.15 -13.29 29.10
N ASN A 174 10.22 -13.75 28.26
CA ASN A 174 8.89 -14.19 28.70
C ASN A 174 8.92 -15.49 29.58
N LYS A 175 10.07 -16.14 29.64
CA LYS A 175 10.27 -17.32 30.49
C LYS A 175 10.90 -16.96 31.85
N VAL A 176 11.08 -15.68 32.18
CA VAL A 176 11.77 -15.24 33.41
C VAL A 176 11.16 -15.88 34.65
N VAL A 177 9.84 -15.91 34.78
CA VAL A 177 9.14 -16.49 35.93
C VAL A 177 9.45 -17.98 36.10
N LYS A 178 9.72 -18.70 35.00
CA LYS A 178 10.02 -20.15 35.02
C LYS A 178 11.42 -20.48 35.52
N ILE A 179 12.33 -19.50 35.53
CA ILE A 179 13.73 -19.70 35.93
C ILE A 179 14.06 -19.07 37.28
N LEU A 180 13.23 -18.15 37.79
CA LEU A 180 13.43 -17.56 39.11
C LEU A 180 13.27 -18.62 40.22
N GLY A 181 14.16 -18.56 41.19
CA GLY A 181 14.16 -19.49 42.35
C GLY A 181 14.71 -20.87 42.09
N LYS A 182 15.14 -21.15 40.86
CA LYS A 182 15.79 -22.43 40.53
C LYS A 182 17.26 -22.33 40.78
#